data_50ff96f75443e58b8e431c51f187ce2e
#
_entry.id   50ff96f75443e58b8e431c51f187ce2e
#
_cell.length_a   1.000
_cell.length_b   1.000
_cell.length_c   1.000
_cell.angle_alpha   90.00
_cell.angle_beta   90.00
_cell.angle_gamma   90.00
#
_symmetry.space_group_name_H-M   'P 1'
#
loop_
_entity.id
_entity.type
_entity.pdbx_description
1 polymer ?
#
loop_
_entity_poly.entity_id
_entity_poly.type
_entity_poly.pdbx_seq_one_letter_code
_entity_poly.pdbx_strand_id
1 'polypeptide(L)'
;MFAAPARAGAKAGLALAENTVLPSLLPLLMLFLMIQNTRAGVLLSRSLTLPAKALRLPPQAAGALLFGQIGGYPTGAVLTGELLDRGVIDRPTARRMLCFNVCGGVGFICTAVGTAVLHSGTAGWLLLTANILANLTVAAVTVPLSDPPAAKEVPPAPPLSAGEALPTAAKGAMESLLHLSACIILFSALCAVVPVPKWLLPLVEITAGLCTGTGYTLTQTAAFLAFGGLCVHLQLLGWAGRFGLPYPTFLACRAGAALLADGYCRGLLRLFPQPAAVFSNISETLPRPGIGSTTLTALLLVGAVVFALDLLQRRRRLDWA
;
A
#
# COMPACT_ATOMS: atom_id res chain seq x y z
N MET A 1 -13.08 -10.76 -33.31
CA MET A 1 -12.68 -9.34 -33.40
C MET A 1 -11.96 -8.82 -32.14
N PHE A 2 -12.35 -9.24 -30.93
CA PHE A 2 -11.77 -8.75 -29.68
C PHE A 2 -10.58 -9.56 -29.13
N ALA A 3 -10.32 -10.76 -29.64
CA ALA A 3 -9.29 -11.65 -29.09
C ALA A 3 -7.84 -11.13 -29.22
N ALA A 4 -7.50 -10.50 -30.34
CA ALA A 4 -6.15 -9.96 -30.55
C ALA A 4 -5.85 -8.75 -29.64
N PRO A 5 -6.72 -7.72 -29.53
CA PRO A 5 -6.54 -6.62 -28.59
C PRO A 5 -6.49 -7.12 -27.14
N ALA A 6 -7.40 -8.00 -26.72
CA ALA A 6 -7.41 -8.55 -25.36
C ALA A 6 -6.09 -9.27 -25.02
N ARG A 7 -5.58 -10.09 -25.96
CA ARG A 7 -4.30 -10.77 -25.80
C ARG A 7 -3.12 -9.79 -25.71
N ALA A 8 -3.12 -8.74 -26.51
CA ALA A 8 -2.09 -7.70 -26.45
C ALA A 8 -2.12 -6.95 -25.10
N GLY A 9 -3.32 -6.57 -24.63
CA GLY A 9 -3.50 -5.94 -23.33
C GLY A 9 -3.07 -6.86 -22.17
N ALA A 10 -3.45 -8.14 -22.21
CA ALA A 10 -3.02 -9.12 -21.21
C ALA A 10 -1.49 -9.27 -21.15
N LYS A 11 -0.82 -9.31 -22.32
CA LYS A 11 0.66 -9.33 -22.39
C LYS A 11 1.27 -8.06 -21.80
N ALA A 12 0.71 -6.89 -22.08
CA ALA A 12 1.17 -5.63 -21.51
C ALA A 12 0.99 -5.61 -19.98
N GLY A 13 -0.15 -6.07 -19.48
CA GLY A 13 -0.41 -6.21 -18.05
C GLY A 13 0.53 -7.19 -17.35
N LEU A 14 0.84 -8.34 -18.00
CA LEU A 14 1.81 -9.30 -17.50
C LEU A 14 3.22 -8.69 -17.41
N ALA A 15 3.67 -8.00 -18.46
CA ALA A 15 4.96 -7.32 -18.47
C ALA A 15 5.05 -6.24 -17.38
N LEU A 16 3.97 -5.51 -17.12
CA LEU A 16 3.91 -4.52 -16.04
C LEU A 16 3.99 -5.20 -14.66
N ALA A 17 3.29 -6.31 -14.46
CA ALA A 17 3.38 -7.08 -13.23
C ALA A 17 4.79 -7.63 -13.00
N GLU A 18 5.40 -8.21 -14.02
CA GLU A 18 6.73 -8.84 -13.96
C GLU A 18 7.85 -7.81 -13.76
N ASN A 19 7.86 -6.73 -14.54
CA ASN A 19 8.99 -5.81 -14.58
C ASN A 19 8.90 -4.66 -13.56
N THR A 20 7.71 -4.39 -13.03
CA THR A 20 7.51 -3.24 -12.12
C THR A 20 6.94 -3.67 -10.79
N VAL A 21 5.80 -4.39 -10.78
CA VAL A 21 5.05 -4.64 -9.56
C VAL A 21 5.74 -5.67 -8.67
N LEU A 22 6.04 -6.84 -9.22
CA LEU A 22 6.67 -7.93 -8.44
C LEU A 22 8.03 -7.52 -7.86
N PRO A 23 8.99 -6.96 -8.64
CA PRO A 23 10.30 -6.60 -8.09
C PRO A 23 10.24 -5.49 -7.04
N SER A 24 9.28 -4.57 -7.15
CA SER A 24 9.17 -3.45 -6.20
C SER A 24 8.41 -3.79 -4.93
N LEU A 25 7.37 -4.62 -5.02
CA LEU A 25 6.48 -4.87 -3.90
C LEU A 25 6.79 -6.17 -3.13
N LEU A 26 7.26 -7.24 -3.81
CA LEU A 26 7.48 -8.53 -3.16
C LEU A 26 8.46 -8.46 -1.98
N PRO A 27 9.67 -7.89 -2.13
CA PRO A 27 10.62 -7.82 -1.02
C PRO A 27 10.10 -6.99 0.15
N LEU A 28 9.43 -5.88 -0.14
CA LEU A 28 8.85 -5.01 0.88
C LEU A 28 7.70 -5.68 1.63
N LEU A 29 6.80 -6.32 0.91
CA LEU A 29 5.64 -6.99 1.53
C LEU A 29 6.10 -8.18 2.38
N MET A 30 7.07 -8.98 1.90
CA MET A 30 7.68 -10.04 2.71
C MET A 30 8.28 -9.48 3.99
N LEU A 31 9.06 -8.40 3.89
CA LEU A 31 9.68 -7.75 5.04
C LEU A 31 8.65 -7.27 6.06
N PHE A 32 7.58 -6.61 5.60
CA PHE A 32 6.53 -6.09 6.49
C PHE A 32 5.78 -7.22 7.19
N LEU A 33 5.44 -8.29 6.47
CA LEU A 33 4.81 -9.48 7.06
C LEU A 33 5.73 -10.17 8.07
N MET A 34 7.04 -10.25 7.78
CA MET A 34 8.02 -10.78 8.74
C MET A 34 8.10 -9.92 9.99
N ILE A 35 8.23 -8.60 9.85
CA ILE A 35 8.30 -7.67 10.99
C ILE A 35 7.04 -7.81 11.84
N GLN A 36 5.85 -7.80 11.22
CA GLN A 36 4.58 -7.85 11.94
C GLN A 36 4.42 -9.11 12.77
N ASN A 37 4.90 -10.25 12.29
CA ASN A 37 4.75 -11.55 12.95
C ASN A 37 5.88 -11.86 13.95
N THR A 38 6.88 -10.99 14.09
CA THR A 38 8.01 -11.15 15.00
C THR A 38 7.94 -10.20 16.19
N ARG A 39 8.92 -10.30 17.11
CA ARG A 39 9.08 -9.36 18.23
C ARG A 39 9.26 -7.91 17.79
N ALA A 40 9.82 -7.71 16.59
CA ALA A 40 9.97 -6.38 16.02
C ALA A 40 8.62 -5.68 15.82
N GLY A 41 7.59 -6.41 15.39
CA GLY A 41 6.21 -5.90 15.28
C GLY A 41 5.62 -5.52 16.63
N VAL A 42 5.91 -6.29 17.69
CA VAL A 42 5.48 -5.96 19.05
C VAL A 42 6.13 -4.66 19.54
N LEU A 43 7.45 -4.49 19.31
CA LEU A 43 8.17 -3.26 19.66
C LEU A 43 7.64 -2.06 18.88
N LEU A 44 7.44 -2.22 17.58
CA LEU A 44 6.89 -1.18 16.72
C LEU A 44 5.48 -0.77 17.16
N SER A 45 4.63 -1.74 17.51
CA SER A 45 3.28 -1.46 18.04
C SER A 45 3.34 -0.64 19.33
N ARG A 46 4.32 -0.89 20.20
CA ARG A 46 4.52 -0.10 21.43
C ARG A 46 4.93 1.34 21.11
N SER A 47 5.82 1.55 20.14
CA SER A 47 6.27 2.89 19.74
C SER A 47 5.16 3.73 19.12
N LEU A 48 4.21 3.08 18.44
CA LEU A 48 3.10 3.73 17.73
C LEU A 48 1.78 3.72 18.53
N THR A 49 1.86 3.51 19.84
CA THR A 49 0.67 3.44 20.71
C THR A 49 -0.13 4.76 20.71
N LEU A 50 0.56 5.91 20.70
CA LEU A 50 -0.11 7.23 20.72
C LEU A 50 -0.96 7.48 19.48
N PRO A 51 -0.45 7.35 18.23
CA PRO A 51 -1.29 7.52 17.05
C PRO A 51 -2.43 6.48 16.96
N ALA A 52 -2.20 5.24 17.38
CA ALA A 52 -3.26 4.24 17.43
C ALA A 52 -4.38 4.65 18.40
N LYS A 53 -4.03 5.10 19.61
CA LYS A 53 -4.99 5.59 20.61
C LYS A 53 -5.76 6.82 20.11
N ALA A 54 -5.08 7.77 19.46
CA ALA A 54 -5.73 8.94 18.89
C ALA A 54 -6.82 8.58 17.87
N LEU A 55 -6.62 7.47 17.15
CA LEU A 55 -7.59 6.90 16.22
C LEU A 55 -8.55 5.89 16.88
N ARG A 56 -8.52 5.75 18.19
CA ARG A 56 -9.29 4.74 18.95
C ARG A 56 -9.12 3.32 18.37
N LEU A 57 -7.89 2.98 18.08
CA LEU A 57 -7.47 1.64 17.66
C LEU A 57 -6.70 0.96 18.81
N PRO A 58 -6.81 -0.36 18.95
CA PRO A 58 -5.98 -1.08 19.92
C PRO A 58 -4.50 -0.93 19.54
N PRO A 59 -3.58 -0.87 20.52
CA PRO A 59 -2.16 -0.70 20.26
C PRO A 59 -1.57 -1.72 19.27
N GLN A 60 -2.09 -2.93 19.26
CA GLN A 60 -1.69 -4.00 18.37
C GLN A 60 -2.00 -3.71 16.89
N ALA A 61 -2.95 -2.81 16.60
CA ALA A 61 -3.28 -2.40 15.24
C ALA A 61 -2.30 -1.35 14.67
N ALA A 62 -1.42 -0.79 15.51
CA ALA A 62 -0.48 0.25 15.08
C ALA A 62 0.46 -0.21 13.97
N GLY A 63 0.93 -1.45 14.03
CA GLY A 63 1.75 -2.06 12.96
C GLY A 63 0.99 -2.17 11.64
N ALA A 64 -0.25 -2.66 11.68
CA ALA A 64 -1.10 -2.75 10.50
C ALA A 64 -1.42 -1.38 9.89
N LEU A 65 -1.62 -0.36 10.74
CA LEU A 65 -1.82 1.01 10.27
C LEU A 65 -0.57 1.52 9.52
N LEU A 66 0.61 1.41 10.11
CA LEU A 66 1.85 1.87 9.48
C LEU A 66 2.11 1.13 8.16
N PHE A 67 2.13 -0.21 8.22
CA PHE A 67 2.46 -1.01 7.04
C PHE A 67 1.40 -0.93 5.94
N GLY A 68 0.15 -0.68 6.29
CA GLY A 68 -0.89 -0.42 5.31
C GLY A 68 -0.69 0.88 4.54
N GLN A 69 -0.02 1.89 5.15
CA GLN A 69 0.29 3.14 4.45
C GLN A 69 1.55 3.03 3.57
N ILE A 70 2.51 2.19 3.92
CA ILE A 70 3.80 2.11 3.22
C ILE A 70 3.97 0.86 2.35
N GLY A 71 3.18 -0.18 2.57
CA GLY A 71 3.34 -1.50 1.94
C GLY A 71 2.64 -1.70 0.60
N GLY A 72 1.73 -0.83 0.21
CA GLY A 72 0.93 -0.98 -1.01
C GLY A 72 -0.54 -1.34 -0.76
N TYR A 73 -1.38 -1.20 -1.79
CA TYR A 73 -2.85 -1.29 -1.66
C TYR A 73 -3.39 -2.53 -0.93
N PRO A 74 -2.93 -3.75 -1.19
CA PRO A 74 -3.48 -4.92 -0.52
C PRO A 74 -3.01 -5.06 0.93
N THR A 75 -1.84 -4.50 1.28
CA THR A 75 -1.18 -4.73 2.57
C THR A 75 -2.08 -4.34 3.74
N GLY A 76 -2.68 -3.15 3.69
CA GLY A 76 -3.56 -2.68 4.76
C GLY A 76 -4.77 -3.58 4.99
N ALA A 77 -5.37 -4.10 3.92
CA ALA A 77 -6.51 -5.02 4.01
C ALA A 77 -6.09 -6.40 4.58
N VAL A 78 -4.97 -6.94 4.10
CA VAL A 78 -4.40 -8.22 4.57
C VAL A 78 -4.12 -8.15 6.06
N LEU A 79 -3.38 -7.14 6.50
CA LEU A 79 -2.99 -6.99 7.90
C LEU A 79 -4.20 -6.71 8.82
N THR A 80 -5.20 -5.97 8.32
CA THR A 80 -6.47 -5.78 9.02
C THR A 80 -7.22 -7.12 9.16
N GLY A 81 -7.21 -7.93 8.11
CA GLY A 81 -7.78 -9.28 8.13
C GLY A 81 -7.13 -10.20 9.15
N GLU A 82 -5.80 -10.21 9.23
CA GLU A 82 -5.06 -10.97 10.24
C GLU A 82 -5.41 -10.54 11.68
N LEU A 83 -5.54 -9.24 11.93
CA LEU A 83 -5.94 -8.74 13.24
C LEU A 83 -7.38 -9.19 13.61
N LEU A 84 -8.29 -9.22 12.63
CA LEU A 84 -9.65 -9.71 12.82
C LEU A 84 -9.66 -11.22 13.09
N ASP A 85 -8.89 -12.01 12.35
CA ASP A 85 -8.81 -13.46 12.53
C ASP A 85 -8.24 -13.84 13.90
N ARG A 86 -7.30 -13.06 14.38
CA ARG A 86 -6.71 -13.21 15.71
C ARG A 86 -7.59 -12.67 16.83
N GLY A 87 -8.76 -12.09 16.52
CA GLY A 87 -9.67 -11.49 17.48
C GLY A 87 -9.13 -10.23 18.18
N VAL A 88 -8.07 -9.62 17.66
CA VAL A 88 -7.46 -8.38 18.17
C VAL A 88 -8.36 -7.18 17.93
N ILE A 89 -9.08 -7.20 16.81
CA ILE A 89 -10.08 -6.20 16.46
C ILE A 89 -11.41 -6.88 16.12
N ASP A 90 -12.50 -6.14 16.26
CA ASP A 90 -13.82 -6.57 15.84
C ASP A 90 -14.13 -6.19 14.38
N ARG A 91 -15.23 -6.70 13.84
CA ARG A 91 -15.67 -6.39 12.48
C ARG A 91 -15.91 -4.90 12.23
N PRO A 92 -16.58 -4.14 13.12
CA PRO A 92 -16.73 -2.69 12.97
C PRO A 92 -15.39 -1.95 12.84
N THR A 93 -14.40 -2.32 13.64
CA THR A 93 -13.03 -1.77 13.57
C THR A 93 -12.35 -2.15 12.26
N ALA A 94 -12.44 -3.41 11.83
CA ALA A 94 -11.89 -3.87 10.55
C ALA A 94 -12.53 -3.12 9.36
N ARG A 95 -13.87 -2.95 9.38
CA ARG A 95 -14.63 -2.15 8.41
C ARG A 95 -14.10 -0.73 8.33
N ARG A 96 -13.93 -0.08 9.47
CA ARG A 96 -13.41 1.28 9.56
C ARG A 96 -11.95 1.35 9.06
N MET A 97 -11.10 0.42 9.46
CA MET A 97 -9.71 0.38 9.00
C MET A 97 -9.61 0.27 7.47
N LEU A 98 -10.46 -0.50 6.82
CA LEU A 98 -10.45 -0.60 5.36
C LEU A 98 -10.79 0.73 4.67
N CYS A 99 -11.50 1.64 5.31
CA CYS A 99 -11.83 2.96 4.74
C CYS A 99 -10.60 3.86 4.57
N PHE A 100 -9.56 3.71 5.39
CA PHE A 100 -8.38 4.58 5.38
C PHE A 100 -7.04 3.83 5.27
N ASN A 101 -7.01 2.52 5.50
CA ASN A 101 -5.77 1.75 5.47
C ASN A 101 -5.48 1.17 4.07
N VAL A 102 -5.62 2.02 3.05
CA VAL A 102 -5.45 1.70 1.63
C VAL A 102 -4.58 2.77 1.00
N CYS A 103 -3.35 2.41 0.65
CA CYS A 103 -2.36 3.31 0.06
C CYS A 103 -1.51 2.56 -0.96
N GLY A 104 -1.05 3.26 -2.00
CA GLY A 104 -0.16 2.68 -3.00
C GLY A 104 1.22 2.29 -2.47
N GLY A 105 1.58 2.83 -1.29
CA GLY A 105 2.83 2.51 -0.61
C GLY A 105 4.08 3.08 -1.27
N VAL A 106 5.21 2.90 -0.59
CA VAL A 106 6.52 3.44 -1.02
C VAL A 106 6.94 2.86 -2.37
N GLY A 107 6.80 1.54 -2.56
CA GLY A 107 7.23 0.87 -3.79
C GLY A 107 6.54 1.42 -5.03
N PHE A 108 5.22 1.58 -4.99
CA PHE A 108 4.48 2.09 -6.14
C PHE A 108 4.57 3.61 -6.26
N ILE A 109 4.29 4.36 -5.19
CA ILE A 109 4.22 5.83 -5.26
C ILE A 109 5.61 6.45 -5.45
N CYS A 110 6.61 6.06 -4.65
CA CYS A 110 7.93 6.69 -4.72
C CYS A 110 8.79 6.11 -5.84
N THR A 111 8.77 4.77 -6.03
CA THR A 111 9.64 4.13 -7.02
C THR A 111 9.02 4.13 -8.41
N ALA A 112 7.84 3.52 -8.59
CA ALA A 112 7.24 3.41 -9.91
C ALA A 112 6.75 4.78 -10.43
N VAL A 113 5.96 5.51 -9.64
CA VAL A 113 5.40 6.80 -10.10
C VAL A 113 6.44 7.92 -9.95
N GLY A 114 7.01 8.12 -8.77
CA GLY A 114 7.92 9.22 -8.50
C GLY A 114 9.21 9.14 -9.30
N THR A 115 9.93 8.03 -9.19
CA THR A 115 11.25 7.91 -9.82
C THR A 115 11.16 7.50 -11.29
N ALA A 116 10.38 6.46 -11.63
CA ALA A 116 10.37 5.93 -12.98
C ALA A 116 9.51 6.76 -13.94
N VAL A 117 8.35 7.29 -13.51
CA VAL A 117 7.44 8.07 -14.39
C VAL A 117 7.72 9.57 -14.32
N LEU A 118 7.82 10.12 -13.10
CA LEU A 118 7.99 11.57 -12.90
C LEU A 118 9.47 12.00 -12.89
N HIS A 119 10.40 11.06 -12.93
CA HIS A 119 11.86 11.30 -12.85
C HIS A 119 12.26 12.15 -11.63
N SER A 120 11.46 12.11 -10.55
CA SER A 120 11.65 12.93 -9.36
C SER A 120 11.32 12.14 -8.08
N GLY A 121 12.35 11.77 -7.34
CA GLY A 121 12.17 11.14 -6.02
C GLY A 121 11.44 12.05 -5.03
N THR A 122 11.67 13.35 -5.11
CA THR A 122 10.99 14.35 -4.26
C THR A 122 9.49 14.40 -4.55
N ALA A 123 9.10 14.36 -5.83
CA ALA A 123 7.70 14.28 -6.21
C ALA A 123 7.05 12.99 -5.66
N GLY A 124 7.75 11.86 -5.72
CA GLY A 124 7.28 10.61 -5.13
C GLY A 124 7.01 10.72 -3.62
N TRP A 125 7.91 11.34 -2.86
CA TRP A 125 7.72 11.58 -1.43
C TRP A 125 6.58 12.56 -1.13
N LEU A 126 6.41 13.61 -1.93
CA LEU A 126 5.28 14.54 -1.79
C LEU A 126 3.94 13.82 -2.04
N LEU A 127 3.87 13.00 -3.08
CA LEU A 127 2.69 12.18 -3.38
C LEU A 127 2.37 11.21 -2.25
N LEU A 128 3.36 10.50 -1.73
CA LEU A 128 3.18 9.57 -0.61
C LEU A 128 2.70 10.31 0.64
N THR A 129 3.33 11.43 0.99
CA THR A 129 2.95 12.24 2.15
C THR A 129 1.52 12.74 2.03
N ALA A 130 1.14 13.27 0.86
CA ALA A 130 -0.23 13.73 0.60
C ALA A 130 -1.26 12.59 0.77
N ASN A 131 -0.94 11.39 0.27
CA ASN A 131 -1.81 10.22 0.42
C ASN A 131 -1.92 9.74 1.86
N ILE A 132 -0.82 9.70 2.61
CA ILE A 132 -0.84 9.34 4.04
C ILE A 132 -1.67 10.35 4.84
N LEU A 133 -1.47 11.65 4.63
CA LEU A 133 -2.26 12.68 5.30
C LEU A 133 -3.75 12.57 4.97
N ALA A 134 -4.10 12.31 3.72
CA ALA A 134 -5.49 12.09 3.31
C ALA A 134 -6.10 10.88 4.02
N ASN A 135 -5.41 9.76 4.05
CA ASN A 135 -5.86 8.56 4.74
C ASN A 135 -6.00 8.76 6.26
N LEU A 136 -5.04 9.44 6.89
CA LEU A 136 -5.11 9.77 8.33
C LEU A 136 -6.27 10.72 8.64
N THR A 137 -6.58 11.65 7.73
CA THR A 137 -7.77 12.52 7.86
C THR A 137 -9.06 11.70 7.78
N VAL A 138 -9.17 10.77 6.82
CA VAL A 138 -10.31 9.85 6.75
C VAL A 138 -10.38 9.00 8.03
N ALA A 139 -9.24 8.53 8.54
CA ALA A 139 -9.19 7.79 9.80
C ALA A 139 -9.73 8.62 10.97
N ALA A 140 -9.34 9.89 11.06
CA ALA A 140 -9.78 10.81 12.12
C ALA A 140 -11.28 11.14 12.02
N VAL A 141 -11.78 11.41 10.81
CA VAL A 141 -13.21 11.71 10.57
C VAL A 141 -14.10 10.48 10.84
N THR A 142 -13.58 9.29 10.62
CA THR A 142 -14.31 8.04 10.86
C THR A 142 -14.15 7.49 12.29
N VAL A 143 -13.53 8.25 13.21
CA VAL A 143 -13.45 7.85 14.63
C VAL A 143 -14.85 7.77 15.23
N PRO A 144 -15.23 6.63 15.86
CA PRO A 144 -16.54 6.50 16.51
C PRO A 144 -16.68 7.52 17.65
N LEU A 145 -17.87 8.08 17.82
CA LEU A 145 -18.16 9.02 18.91
C LEU A 145 -18.18 8.33 20.28
N SER A 146 -18.59 7.06 20.32
CA SER A 146 -18.54 6.22 21.51
C SER A 146 -17.26 5.39 21.53
N ASP A 147 -16.76 5.09 22.73
CA ASP A 147 -15.62 4.19 22.85
C ASP A 147 -15.98 2.82 22.25
N PRO A 148 -15.09 2.22 21.44
CA PRO A 148 -15.30 0.85 21.00
C PRO A 148 -15.42 -0.04 22.22
N PRO A 149 -16.26 -1.09 22.18
CA PRO A 149 -16.30 -2.09 23.25
C PRO A 149 -14.85 -2.51 23.54
N ALA A 150 -14.52 -2.57 24.84
CA ALA A 150 -13.17 -2.90 25.27
C ALA A 150 -12.68 -4.10 24.45
N ALA A 151 -11.61 -3.89 23.67
CA ALA A 151 -11.01 -4.98 22.93
C ALA A 151 -10.76 -6.09 23.95
N LYS A 152 -11.29 -7.27 23.71
CA LYS A 152 -10.93 -8.42 24.54
C LYS A 152 -9.41 -8.42 24.61
N GLU A 153 -8.84 -8.42 25.80
CA GLU A 153 -7.41 -8.61 25.96
C GLU A 153 -7.06 -10.01 25.43
N VAL A 154 -6.97 -10.11 24.11
CA VAL A 154 -6.46 -11.31 23.47
C VAL A 154 -4.95 -11.26 23.74
N PRO A 155 -4.41 -12.22 24.49
CA PRO A 155 -2.98 -12.29 24.68
C PRO A 155 -2.31 -12.22 23.30
N PRO A 156 -1.32 -11.37 23.10
CA PRO A 156 -0.64 -11.30 21.82
C PRO A 156 -0.15 -12.71 21.48
N ALA A 157 -0.50 -13.20 20.29
CA ALA A 157 0.03 -14.48 19.84
C ALA A 157 1.55 -14.46 19.97
N PRO A 158 2.18 -15.53 20.43
CA PRO A 158 3.63 -15.56 20.60
C PRO A 158 4.28 -15.19 19.27
N PRO A 159 5.25 -14.30 19.27
CA PRO A 159 5.92 -13.90 18.05
C PRO A 159 6.61 -15.11 17.43
N LEU A 160 6.45 -15.27 16.12
CA LEU A 160 7.08 -16.34 15.37
C LEU A 160 8.61 -16.25 15.48
N SER A 161 9.27 -17.41 15.44
CA SER A 161 10.71 -17.44 15.23
C SER A 161 11.06 -16.94 13.82
N ALA A 162 12.29 -16.49 13.61
CA ALA A 162 12.76 -16.04 12.29
C ALA A 162 12.59 -17.13 11.22
N GLY A 163 12.84 -18.39 11.57
CA GLY A 163 12.70 -19.53 10.66
C GLY A 163 11.25 -19.80 10.23
N GLU A 164 10.28 -19.49 11.08
CA GLU A 164 8.85 -19.64 10.79
C GLU A 164 8.27 -18.39 10.11
N ALA A 165 8.79 -17.21 10.45
CA ALA A 165 8.31 -15.94 9.92
C ALA A 165 8.61 -15.79 8.42
N LEU A 166 9.77 -16.23 7.95
CA LEU A 166 10.17 -16.11 6.55
C LEU A 166 9.28 -16.90 5.59
N PRO A 167 9.06 -18.22 5.77
CA PRO A 167 8.16 -18.97 4.89
C PRO A 167 6.72 -18.45 4.95
N THR A 168 6.24 -18.08 6.13
CA THR A 168 4.89 -17.52 6.32
C THR A 168 4.73 -16.19 5.56
N ALA A 169 5.72 -15.30 5.68
CA ALA A 169 5.74 -14.03 4.97
C ALA A 169 5.86 -14.22 3.45
N ALA A 170 6.69 -15.15 2.99
CA ALA A 170 6.84 -15.44 1.57
C ALA A 170 5.53 -15.94 0.97
N LYS A 171 4.84 -16.88 1.64
CA LYS A 171 3.55 -17.38 1.21
C LYS A 171 2.50 -16.26 1.12
N GLY A 172 2.31 -15.48 2.18
CA GLY A 172 1.33 -14.40 2.22
C GLY A 172 1.62 -13.28 1.20
N ALA A 173 2.90 -12.95 0.99
CA ALA A 173 3.30 -11.98 -0.01
C ALA A 173 3.03 -12.47 -1.43
N MET A 174 3.37 -13.73 -1.74
CA MET A 174 3.11 -14.31 -3.06
C MET A 174 1.61 -14.40 -3.36
N GLU A 175 0.79 -14.86 -2.43
CA GLU A 175 -0.67 -14.93 -2.61
C GLU A 175 -1.25 -13.54 -2.91
N SER A 176 -0.84 -12.52 -2.16
CA SER A 176 -1.30 -11.14 -2.36
C SER A 176 -0.88 -10.57 -3.72
N LEU A 177 0.37 -10.81 -4.13
CA LEU A 177 0.90 -10.29 -5.39
C LEU A 177 0.41 -11.04 -6.62
N LEU A 178 0.16 -12.34 -6.52
CA LEU A 178 -0.49 -13.09 -7.60
C LEU A 178 -1.91 -12.57 -7.85
N HIS A 179 -2.65 -12.30 -6.78
CA HIS A 179 -3.99 -11.71 -6.90
C HIS A 179 -3.94 -10.31 -7.54
N LEU A 180 -3.01 -9.47 -7.10
CA LEU A 180 -2.77 -8.14 -7.68
C LEU A 180 -2.40 -8.24 -9.17
N SER A 181 -1.46 -9.13 -9.52
CA SER A 181 -1.03 -9.34 -10.91
C SER A 181 -2.17 -9.82 -11.80
N ALA A 182 -3.00 -10.74 -11.32
CA ALA A 182 -4.18 -11.20 -12.05
C ALA A 182 -5.15 -10.05 -12.35
N CYS A 183 -5.39 -9.16 -11.39
CA CYS A 183 -6.23 -7.97 -11.59
C CYS A 183 -5.60 -7.01 -12.63
N ILE A 184 -4.31 -6.75 -12.56
CA ILE A 184 -3.60 -5.89 -13.53
C ILE A 184 -3.74 -6.47 -14.94
N ILE A 185 -3.50 -7.76 -15.13
CA ILE A 185 -3.62 -8.46 -16.42
C ILE A 185 -5.05 -8.36 -16.95
N LEU A 186 -6.06 -8.63 -16.11
CA LEU A 186 -7.47 -8.53 -16.49
C LEU A 186 -7.84 -7.12 -16.94
N PHE A 187 -7.51 -6.10 -16.13
CA PHE A 187 -7.85 -4.72 -16.45
C PHE A 187 -7.10 -4.19 -17.66
N SER A 188 -5.83 -4.55 -17.83
CA SER A 188 -5.07 -4.21 -19.03
C SER A 188 -5.68 -4.84 -20.29
N ALA A 189 -6.17 -6.08 -20.21
CA ALA A 189 -6.89 -6.73 -21.30
C ALA A 189 -8.22 -6.03 -21.61
N LEU A 190 -8.99 -5.66 -20.59
CA LEU A 190 -10.26 -4.94 -20.73
C LEU A 190 -10.06 -3.55 -21.37
N CYS A 191 -9.08 -2.78 -20.88
CA CYS A 191 -8.76 -1.47 -21.42
C CYS A 191 -8.25 -1.49 -22.87
N ALA A 192 -7.66 -2.61 -23.31
CA ALA A 192 -7.25 -2.81 -24.70
C ALA A 192 -8.43 -3.13 -25.63
N VAL A 193 -9.52 -3.68 -25.10
CA VAL A 193 -10.74 -4.01 -25.86
C VAL A 193 -11.72 -2.85 -25.85
N VAL A 194 -11.89 -2.22 -24.68
CA VAL A 194 -12.80 -1.08 -24.52
C VAL A 194 -11.96 0.19 -24.58
N PRO A 195 -12.20 1.09 -25.55
CA PRO A 195 -11.42 2.33 -25.66
C PRO A 195 -11.74 3.24 -24.46
N VAL A 196 -10.89 3.17 -23.43
CA VAL A 196 -10.98 4.05 -22.27
C VAL A 196 -10.26 5.37 -22.61
N PRO A 197 -10.93 6.53 -22.48
CA PRO A 197 -10.25 7.81 -22.64
C PRO A 197 -9.04 7.93 -21.72
N LYS A 198 -7.94 8.48 -22.22
CA LYS A 198 -6.67 8.55 -21.45
C LYS A 198 -6.85 9.21 -20.09
N TRP A 199 -7.67 10.25 -19.96
CA TRP A 199 -7.94 10.95 -18.71
C TRP A 199 -8.71 10.09 -17.68
N LEU A 200 -9.42 9.04 -18.12
CA LEU A 200 -10.18 8.14 -17.27
C LEU A 200 -9.37 6.89 -16.88
N LEU A 201 -8.30 6.60 -17.62
CA LEU A 201 -7.54 5.37 -17.47
C LEU A 201 -7.01 5.13 -16.04
N PRO A 202 -6.49 6.14 -15.28
CA PRO A 202 -6.07 5.93 -13.88
C PRO A 202 -7.21 5.59 -12.93
N LEU A 203 -8.46 5.98 -13.26
CA LEU A 203 -9.63 5.60 -12.46
C LEU A 203 -10.08 4.17 -12.74
N VAL A 204 -9.71 3.59 -13.87
CA VAL A 204 -10.00 2.19 -14.22
C VAL A 204 -8.85 1.30 -13.77
N GLU A 205 -7.65 1.59 -14.25
CA GLU A 205 -6.43 0.85 -13.91
C GLU A 205 -5.31 1.84 -13.57
N ILE A 206 -5.00 1.93 -12.28
CA ILE A 206 -4.12 2.95 -11.73
C ILE A 206 -2.68 2.82 -12.22
N THR A 207 -2.18 1.59 -12.40
CA THR A 207 -0.78 1.34 -12.73
C THR A 207 -0.50 1.73 -14.17
N ALA A 208 -1.23 1.18 -15.14
CA ALA A 208 -1.10 1.54 -16.54
C ALA A 208 -1.46 3.02 -16.78
N GLY A 209 -2.52 3.51 -16.11
CA GLY A 209 -2.99 4.88 -16.24
C GLY A 209 -1.93 5.91 -15.86
N LEU A 210 -1.17 5.68 -14.79
CA LEU A 210 -0.10 6.59 -14.36
C LEU A 210 1.22 6.31 -15.09
N CYS A 211 1.53 5.05 -15.41
CA CYS A 211 2.79 4.69 -16.07
C CYS A 211 2.82 5.05 -17.57
N THR A 212 1.68 5.27 -18.23
CA THR A 212 1.64 5.65 -19.65
C THR A 212 1.89 7.15 -19.92
N GLY A 213 2.18 7.94 -18.89
CA GLY A 213 2.71 9.29 -19.02
C GLY A 213 1.80 10.29 -19.73
N THR A 214 0.58 10.50 -19.25
CA THR A 214 -0.44 11.25 -20.00
C THR A 214 -0.64 12.71 -19.57
N GLY A 215 0.35 13.33 -18.92
CA GLY A 215 0.29 14.78 -18.65
C GLY A 215 -0.60 15.19 -17.47
N TYR A 216 -0.79 14.31 -16.48
CA TYR A 216 -1.48 14.68 -15.23
C TYR A 216 -0.61 15.59 -14.38
N THR A 217 -1.23 16.58 -13.75
CA THR A 217 -0.57 17.38 -12.72
C THR A 217 -0.23 16.50 -11.49
N LEU A 218 0.73 16.95 -10.68
CA LEU A 218 1.11 16.22 -9.47
C LEU A 218 -0.08 16.08 -8.50
N THR A 219 -0.95 17.07 -8.43
CA THR A 219 -2.16 17.06 -7.59
C THR A 219 -3.19 16.06 -8.10
N GLN A 220 -3.42 15.98 -9.41
CA GLN A 220 -4.27 14.96 -10.01
C GLN A 220 -3.71 13.55 -9.78
N THR A 221 -2.39 13.39 -9.90
CA THR A 221 -1.71 12.13 -9.61
C THR A 221 -1.91 11.72 -8.15
N ALA A 222 -1.81 12.67 -7.20
CA ALA A 222 -2.10 12.40 -5.78
C ALA A 222 -3.56 11.93 -5.58
N ALA A 223 -4.52 12.56 -6.24
CA ALA A 223 -5.92 12.18 -6.19
C ALA A 223 -6.17 10.77 -6.75
N PHE A 224 -5.62 10.45 -7.92
CA PHE A 224 -5.73 9.12 -8.53
C PHE A 224 -5.11 8.04 -7.64
N LEU A 225 -3.94 8.29 -7.06
CA LEU A 225 -3.29 7.37 -6.13
C LEU A 225 -4.14 7.14 -4.88
N ALA A 226 -4.74 8.18 -4.31
CA ALA A 226 -5.62 8.04 -3.14
C ALA A 226 -6.93 7.32 -3.48
N PHE A 227 -7.48 7.53 -4.67
CA PHE A 227 -8.65 6.79 -5.15
C PHE A 227 -8.34 5.31 -5.36
N GLY A 228 -7.23 4.99 -6.01
CA GLY A 228 -6.72 3.63 -6.22
C GLY A 228 -7.18 2.96 -7.52
N GLY A 229 -8.13 3.53 -8.26
CA GLY A 229 -8.71 2.92 -9.47
C GLY A 229 -9.62 1.73 -9.21
N LEU A 230 -10.47 1.37 -10.18
CA LEU A 230 -11.42 0.25 -10.06
C LEU A 230 -10.71 -1.09 -9.91
N CYS A 231 -9.52 -1.26 -10.49
CA CYS A 231 -8.72 -2.47 -10.33
C CYS A 231 -8.39 -2.73 -8.85
N VAL A 232 -8.00 -1.71 -8.09
CA VAL A 232 -7.73 -1.80 -6.65
C VAL A 232 -9.04 -2.01 -5.87
N HIS A 233 -10.11 -1.31 -6.24
CA HIS A 233 -11.41 -1.52 -5.61
C HIS A 233 -11.85 -2.99 -5.71
N LEU A 234 -11.73 -3.62 -6.89
CA LEU A 234 -12.09 -5.02 -7.07
C LEU A 234 -11.21 -5.98 -6.24
N GLN A 235 -9.90 -5.68 -6.11
CA GLN A 235 -9.01 -6.45 -5.23
C GLN A 235 -9.47 -6.40 -3.76
N LEU A 236 -10.03 -5.27 -3.34
CA LEU A 236 -10.44 -5.05 -1.97
C LEU A 236 -11.90 -5.45 -1.68
N LEU A 237 -12.71 -5.75 -2.73
CA LEU A 237 -14.12 -6.15 -2.55
C LEU A 237 -14.28 -7.41 -1.71
N GLY A 238 -13.38 -8.39 -1.86
CA GLY A 238 -13.38 -9.59 -1.02
C GLY A 238 -13.21 -9.26 0.47
N TRP A 239 -12.29 -8.35 0.79
CA TRP A 239 -12.07 -7.84 2.14
C TRP A 239 -13.24 -7.00 2.63
N ALA A 240 -13.78 -6.12 1.77
CA ALA A 240 -14.96 -5.31 2.11
C ALA A 240 -16.16 -6.19 2.47
N GLY A 241 -16.43 -7.25 1.68
CA GLY A 241 -17.46 -8.23 1.97
C GLY A 241 -17.21 -8.97 3.29
N ARG A 242 -15.98 -9.42 3.52
CA ARG A 242 -15.57 -10.10 4.75
C ARG A 242 -15.73 -9.22 6.00
N PHE A 243 -15.40 -7.94 5.92
CA PHE A 243 -15.56 -6.98 7.02
C PHE A 243 -17.00 -6.45 7.12
N GLY A 244 -17.85 -6.70 6.13
CA GLY A 244 -19.20 -6.19 6.05
C GLY A 244 -19.25 -4.69 5.73
N LEU A 245 -18.28 -4.18 4.94
CA LEU A 245 -18.25 -2.79 4.49
C LEU A 245 -19.06 -2.68 3.18
N PRO A 246 -20.15 -1.90 3.16
CA PRO A 246 -20.89 -1.64 1.92
C PRO A 246 -20.01 -0.90 0.90
N TYR A 247 -20.05 -1.33 -0.35
CA TYR A 247 -19.23 -0.71 -1.40
C TYR A 247 -19.43 0.80 -1.56
N PRO A 248 -20.69 1.35 -1.49
CA PRO A 248 -20.88 2.80 -1.54
C PRO A 248 -20.13 3.55 -0.44
N THR A 249 -20.06 2.99 0.77
CA THR A 249 -19.30 3.59 1.88
C THR A 249 -17.80 3.55 1.59
N PHE A 250 -17.28 2.43 1.10
CA PHE A 250 -15.90 2.32 0.68
C PHE A 250 -15.55 3.33 -0.43
N LEU A 251 -16.40 3.41 -1.45
CA LEU A 251 -16.26 4.35 -2.56
C LEU A 251 -16.25 5.80 -2.07
N ALA A 252 -17.17 6.18 -1.17
CA ALA A 252 -17.21 7.51 -0.59
C ALA A 252 -15.93 7.85 0.19
N CYS A 253 -15.39 6.90 0.96
CA CYS A 253 -14.12 7.07 1.67
C CYS A 253 -12.95 7.26 0.67
N ARG A 254 -12.91 6.50 -0.42
CA ARG A 254 -11.86 6.64 -1.45
C ARG A 254 -11.98 7.96 -2.21
N ALA A 255 -13.20 8.37 -2.57
CA ALA A 255 -13.44 9.67 -3.20
C ALA A 255 -13.05 10.83 -2.25
N GLY A 256 -13.42 10.74 -0.97
CA GLY A 256 -13.00 11.71 0.04
C GLY A 256 -11.47 11.77 0.21
N ALA A 257 -10.80 10.61 0.26
CA ALA A 257 -9.36 10.54 0.31
C ALA A 257 -8.70 11.17 -0.93
N ALA A 258 -9.28 10.98 -2.13
CA ALA A 258 -8.79 11.58 -3.36
C ALA A 258 -8.83 13.11 -3.33
N LEU A 259 -9.96 13.69 -2.89
CA LEU A 259 -10.11 15.15 -2.74
C LEU A 259 -9.13 15.71 -1.70
N LEU A 260 -8.97 15.02 -0.58
CA LEU A 260 -8.02 15.40 0.47
C LEU A 260 -6.58 15.31 -0.03
N ALA A 261 -6.23 14.27 -0.78
CA ALA A 261 -4.88 14.11 -1.33
C ALA A 261 -4.53 15.20 -2.33
N ASP A 262 -5.47 15.59 -3.21
CA ASP A 262 -5.30 16.76 -4.09
C ASP A 262 -5.03 18.03 -3.26
N GLY A 263 -5.86 18.29 -2.24
CA GLY A 263 -5.70 19.45 -1.36
C GLY A 263 -4.37 19.46 -0.60
N TYR A 264 -3.98 18.35 0.01
CA TYR A 264 -2.69 18.23 0.69
C TYR A 264 -1.52 18.37 -0.27
N CYS A 265 -1.60 17.78 -1.46
CA CYS A 265 -0.55 17.93 -2.47
C CYS A 265 -0.39 19.39 -2.89
N ARG A 266 -1.48 20.15 -3.09
CA ARG A 266 -1.44 21.60 -3.35
C ARG A 266 -0.77 22.36 -2.21
N GLY A 267 -1.11 22.04 -0.96
CA GLY A 267 -0.49 22.65 0.22
C GLY A 267 1.01 22.35 0.31
N LEU A 268 1.40 21.09 0.12
CA LEU A 268 2.80 20.67 0.13
C LEU A 268 3.62 21.31 -1.00
N LEU A 269 3.04 21.48 -2.19
CA LEU A 269 3.71 22.17 -3.29
C LEU A 269 3.96 23.65 -3.06
N ARG A 270 3.14 24.32 -2.24
CA ARG A 270 3.40 25.70 -1.80
C ARG A 270 4.57 25.78 -0.83
N LEU A 271 4.72 24.77 0.05
CA LEU A 271 5.81 24.71 1.04
C LEU A 271 7.11 24.19 0.41
N PHE A 272 7.01 23.28 -0.54
CA PHE A 272 8.12 22.64 -1.24
C PHE A 272 7.93 22.76 -2.74
N PRO A 273 8.19 23.94 -3.35
CA PRO A 273 8.05 24.14 -4.78
C PRO A 273 8.94 23.15 -5.52
N GLN A 274 8.32 22.28 -6.33
CA GLN A 274 9.08 21.42 -7.24
C GLN A 274 9.40 22.23 -8.51
N PRO A 275 10.64 22.12 -9.03
CA PRO A 275 10.89 22.59 -10.38
C PRO A 275 9.84 21.91 -11.27
N ALA A 276 9.16 22.69 -12.12
CA ALA A 276 8.15 22.17 -13.01
C ALA A 276 8.78 21.01 -13.80
N ALA A 277 8.50 19.79 -13.37
CA ALA A 277 8.75 18.63 -14.19
C ALA A 277 7.77 18.77 -15.36
N VAL A 278 8.22 19.44 -16.40
CA VAL A 278 7.58 19.38 -17.68
C VAL A 278 7.56 17.90 -18.00
N PHE A 279 6.37 17.32 -18.12
CA PHE A 279 6.18 16.00 -18.71
C PHE A 279 6.70 16.10 -20.16
N SER A 280 8.02 16.04 -20.29
CA SER A 280 8.65 16.01 -21.60
C SER A 280 8.40 14.62 -22.16
N ASN A 281 7.71 14.58 -23.30
CA ASN A 281 7.62 13.41 -24.18
C ASN A 281 9.02 13.06 -24.72
N ILE A 282 9.94 12.68 -23.85
CA ILE A 282 11.19 12.11 -24.27
C ILE A 282 10.96 10.61 -24.31
N SER A 283 10.85 10.09 -25.53
CA SER A 283 10.98 8.68 -25.84
C SER A 283 12.41 8.25 -25.51
N GLU A 284 12.72 8.12 -24.23
CA GLU A 284 13.94 7.47 -23.81
C GLU A 284 13.62 6.05 -23.33
N THR A 285 14.37 5.13 -23.94
CA THR A 285 14.50 3.73 -23.59
C THR A 285 14.28 3.49 -22.12
N LEU A 286 13.40 2.52 -21.79
CA LEU A 286 13.19 1.99 -20.45
C LEU A 286 14.48 2.07 -19.64
N PRO A 287 14.51 2.80 -18.51
CA PRO A 287 15.70 2.86 -17.70
C PRO A 287 16.05 1.41 -17.32
N ARG A 288 17.25 0.99 -17.65
CA ARG A 288 17.82 -0.23 -17.08
C ARG A 288 17.61 -0.16 -15.59
N PRO A 289 17.22 -1.27 -14.91
CA PRO A 289 17.09 -1.27 -13.47
C PRO A 289 18.42 -0.81 -12.87
N GLY A 290 18.52 0.49 -12.63
CA GLY A 290 19.61 1.06 -11.83
C GLY A 290 19.47 0.46 -10.45
N ILE A 291 20.55 -0.03 -9.92
CA ILE A 291 20.75 -0.49 -8.55
C ILE A 291 19.84 0.31 -7.63
N GLY A 292 18.92 -0.40 -6.99
CA GLY A 292 17.72 0.01 -6.29
C GLY A 292 17.70 1.42 -5.71
N SER A 293 16.53 2.02 -5.71
CA SER A 293 16.37 3.34 -5.10
C SER A 293 16.98 3.30 -3.70
N THR A 294 17.77 4.29 -3.34
CA THR A 294 18.40 4.42 -2.01
C THR A 294 17.40 4.22 -0.87
N THR A 295 16.16 4.59 -1.10
CA THR A 295 15.03 4.41 -0.18
C THR A 295 14.64 2.96 0.02
N LEU A 296 14.52 2.17 -1.05
CA LEU A 296 14.21 0.75 -0.96
C LEU A 296 15.36 0.01 -0.27
N THR A 297 16.59 0.34 -0.65
CA THR A 297 17.81 -0.20 -0.01
C THR A 297 17.86 0.17 1.46
N ALA A 298 17.55 1.41 1.84
CA ALA A 298 17.49 1.84 3.24
C ALA A 298 16.41 1.09 4.04
N LEU A 299 15.21 0.92 3.49
CA LEU A 299 14.13 0.16 4.13
C LEU A 299 14.48 -1.32 4.30
N LEU A 300 15.10 -1.94 3.29
CA LEU A 300 15.56 -3.31 3.36
C LEU A 300 16.69 -3.47 4.38
N LEU A 301 17.63 -2.51 4.45
CA LEU A 301 18.70 -2.51 5.46
C LEU A 301 18.15 -2.34 6.87
N VAL A 302 17.21 -1.41 7.09
CA VAL A 302 16.56 -1.25 8.40
C VAL A 302 15.85 -2.54 8.80
N GLY A 303 15.12 -3.17 7.89
CA GLY A 303 14.47 -4.45 8.16
C GLY A 303 15.46 -5.57 8.47
N ALA A 304 16.57 -5.65 7.73
CA ALA A 304 17.63 -6.63 7.97
C ALA A 304 18.31 -6.40 9.33
N VAL A 305 18.56 -5.14 9.71
CA VAL A 305 19.11 -4.79 11.04
C VAL A 305 18.16 -5.17 12.15
N VAL A 306 16.87 -4.83 12.03
CA VAL A 306 15.85 -5.20 13.03
C VAL A 306 15.76 -6.72 13.17
N PHE A 307 15.81 -7.45 12.07
CA PHE A 307 15.81 -8.91 12.06
C PHE A 307 17.08 -9.50 12.70
N ALA A 308 18.26 -8.96 12.38
CA ALA A 308 19.52 -9.38 13.00
C ALA A 308 19.53 -9.12 14.52
N LEU A 309 19.00 -7.98 14.97
CA LEU A 309 18.86 -7.67 16.39
C LEU A 309 17.94 -8.66 17.11
N ASP A 310 16.81 -9.06 16.48
CA ASP A 310 15.93 -10.09 17.06
C ASP A 310 16.65 -11.44 17.20
N LEU A 311 17.43 -11.85 16.20
CA LEU A 311 18.22 -13.09 16.24
C LEU A 311 19.27 -13.04 17.34
N LEU A 312 20.00 -11.93 17.48
CA LEU A 312 21.04 -11.76 18.50
C LEU A 312 20.45 -11.78 19.91
N GLN A 313 19.30 -11.16 20.13
CA GLN A 313 18.61 -11.17 21.43
C GLN A 313 18.10 -12.57 21.80
N ARG A 314 17.65 -13.37 20.82
CA ARG A 314 17.24 -14.77 21.04
C ARG A 314 18.45 -15.63 21.43
N ARG A 315 19.58 -15.47 20.75
CA ARG A 315 20.82 -16.21 21.06
C ARG A 315 21.29 -15.94 22.50
N ARG A 316 21.30 -14.68 22.94
CA ARG A 316 21.68 -14.32 24.32
C ARG A 316 20.77 -14.93 25.39
N ARG A 317 19.49 -15.24 25.09
CA ARG A 317 18.58 -15.91 26.04
C ARG A 317 18.79 -17.41 26.13
N LEU A 318 19.26 -18.04 25.06
CA LEU A 318 19.59 -19.47 25.06
C LEU A 318 20.91 -19.75 25.78
N ASP A 319 21.81 -18.78 25.85
CA ASP A 319 23.10 -18.91 26.56
C ASP A 319 22.95 -18.69 28.07
N TRP A 320 21.73 -18.36 28.57
CA TRP A 320 21.40 -18.14 30.01
C TRP A 320 20.32 -19.10 30.53
N ALA A 321 19.90 -20.09 29.77
CA ALA A 321 18.96 -21.13 30.15
C ALA A 321 19.66 -22.51 30.17
#